data_ed2cc4bb3e21f9cd499c5f3a25d01f4f
#
_entry.id   ed2cc4bb3e21f9cd499c5f3a25d01f4f
#
_cell.length_a   1.000
_cell.length_b   1.000
_cell.length_c   1.000
_cell.angle_alpha   90.00
_cell.angle_beta   90.00
_cell.angle_gamma   90.00
#
_symmetry.space_group_name_H-M   'P 1'
#
loop_
_entity.id
_entity.type
_entity.pdbx_description
1 polymer ?
#
loop_
_entity_poly.entity_id
_entity_poly.type
_entity_poly.pdbx_seq_one_letter_code
_entity_poly.pdbx_strand_id
1 'polypeptide(L)'
;MRWFLFAMVLANIASHMYMMLLPVFLKELGASVAQVGMVFTLSSLVPLALQIFGGWISDSIGRLRAIAIGSIGGVIGQTMMLFSPTWQWMLVAISVASIARAFIAPSFGAFIAEQSTEETRGRVYGVSETIFQVVSVVGPPLGGFLAFRYGFRGMLLVSTIMYTAAAALRIWMARAAKFSSESQPKKLSFRSFRTQLGAMIGLILSGGLVTWIFISDGVGDVAWRLSDQLFPLYLNEEIGLTVVQIGIIEAVFGIAMMSATLPSGWLSDKIGERITIMLGFFFVFLGFVIFLQSSDIVGVTIAWGVFGFGIGGLVPPYESIVSKAFPEDMRGTAFGLFRTSLGVVSLPAPWIGAQLWEKFNPKVPFQITAISTLITIVIVWFKFKLPSNGEAAPNGEPAD
;
A
#
# COMPACT_ATOMS: atom_id res chain seq x y z
N MET A 1 20.17 -12.32 8.44
CA MET A 1 19.20 -11.28 8.78
C MET A 1 19.74 -9.84 8.56
N ARG A 2 20.89 -9.41 9.10
CA ARG A 2 21.39 -8.01 8.97
C ARG A 2 21.52 -7.53 7.52
N TRP A 3 22.17 -8.28 6.65
CA TRP A 3 22.31 -7.95 5.22
C TRP A 3 20.99 -7.90 4.47
N PHE A 4 20.04 -8.74 4.88
CA PHE A 4 18.69 -8.74 4.32
C PHE A 4 17.94 -7.45 4.65
N LEU A 5 17.96 -7.04 5.91
CA LEU A 5 17.36 -5.76 6.35
C LEU A 5 18.05 -4.56 5.71
N PHE A 6 19.39 -4.60 5.57
CA PHE A 6 20.12 -3.53 4.89
C PHE A 6 19.74 -3.41 3.41
N ALA A 7 19.67 -4.54 2.69
CA ALA A 7 19.20 -4.55 1.29
C ALA A 7 17.74 -4.06 1.18
N MET A 8 16.91 -4.34 2.19
CA MET A 8 15.54 -3.83 2.28
C MET A 8 15.51 -2.32 2.42
N VAL A 9 16.26 -1.76 3.38
CA VAL A 9 16.37 -0.30 3.58
C VAL A 9 16.76 0.37 2.27
N LEU A 10 17.83 -0.10 1.64
CA LEU A 10 18.37 0.51 0.43
C LEU A 10 17.37 0.50 -0.72
N ALA A 11 16.71 -0.64 -0.96
CA ALA A 11 15.71 -0.77 -2.02
C ALA A 11 14.46 0.07 -1.76
N ASN A 12 14.02 0.17 -0.50
CA ASN A 12 12.83 0.93 -0.15
C ASN A 12 13.09 2.44 -0.18
N ILE A 13 14.25 2.93 0.31
CA ILE A 13 14.63 4.34 0.14
C ILE A 13 14.62 4.68 -1.36
N ALA A 14 15.31 3.87 -2.19
CA ALA A 14 15.35 4.08 -3.64
C ALA A 14 13.95 4.20 -4.25
N SER A 15 12.99 3.35 -3.84
CA SER A 15 11.63 3.40 -4.35
C SER A 15 10.83 4.61 -3.84
N HIS A 16 10.93 4.95 -2.56
CA HIS A 16 10.18 6.06 -1.97
C HIS A 16 10.66 7.43 -2.45
N MET A 17 11.92 7.54 -2.93
CA MET A 17 12.44 8.77 -3.51
C MET A 17 11.63 9.26 -4.71
N TYR A 18 11.16 8.37 -5.57
CA TYR A 18 10.47 8.77 -6.81
C TYR A 18 8.96 8.51 -6.81
N MET A 19 8.46 7.58 -5.97
CA MET A 19 7.11 7.07 -6.08
C MET A 19 6.05 8.17 -5.99
N MET A 20 6.19 9.08 -5.03
CA MET A 20 5.29 10.22 -4.85
C MET A 20 5.43 11.26 -5.96
N LEU A 21 6.62 11.44 -6.50
CA LEU A 21 6.91 12.44 -7.53
C LEU A 21 6.66 11.94 -8.96
N LEU A 22 6.35 10.66 -9.12
CA LEU A 22 6.16 10.03 -10.43
C LEU A 22 5.04 10.67 -11.28
N PRO A 23 3.88 11.06 -10.72
CA PRO A 23 2.86 11.79 -11.49
C PRO A 23 3.38 13.12 -12.06
N VAL A 24 4.17 13.87 -11.28
CA VAL A 24 4.77 15.14 -11.72
C VAL A 24 5.76 14.89 -12.86
N PHE A 25 6.58 13.85 -12.76
CA PHE A 25 7.51 13.48 -13.83
C PHE A 25 6.79 13.05 -15.12
N LEU A 26 5.68 12.31 -15.02
CA LEU A 26 4.85 11.96 -16.19
C LEU A 26 4.33 13.22 -16.90
N LYS A 27 3.96 14.27 -16.15
CA LYS A 27 3.58 15.57 -16.73
C LYS A 27 4.74 16.25 -17.44
N GLU A 28 5.96 16.23 -16.88
CA GLU A 28 7.15 16.74 -17.58
C GLU A 28 7.44 15.97 -18.88
N LEU A 29 7.10 14.69 -18.96
CA LEU A 29 7.19 13.88 -20.18
C LEU A 29 6.05 14.12 -21.16
N GLY A 30 5.19 15.12 -20.90
CA GLY A 30 4.12 15.55 -21.79
C GLY A 30 2.80 14.77 -21.62
N ALA A 31 2.61 14.02 -20.53
CA ALA A 31 1.32 13.37 -20.25
C ALA A 31 0.27 14.39 -19.80
N SER A 32 -0.97 14.25 -20.26
CA SER A 32 -2.13 14.92 -19.65
C SER A 32 -2.48 14.26 -18.30
N VAL A 33 -3.30 14.91 -17.47
CA VAL A 33 -3.73 14.32 -16.19
C VAL A 33 -4.47 13.00 -16.41
N ALA A 34 -5.35 12.95 -17.44
CA ALA A 34 -6.04 11.71 -17.82
C ALA A 34 -5.06 10.58 -18.22
N GLN A 35 -3.97 10.92 -18.92
CA GLN A 35 -2.94 9.97 -19.28
C GLN A 35 -2.13 9.49 -18.06
N VAL A 36 -1.88 10.38 -17.09
CA VAL A 36 -1.28 9.98 -15.80
C VAL A 36 -2.17 8.95 -15.09
N GLY A 37 -3.47 9.24 -14.95
CA GLY A 37 -4.43 8.29 -14.36
C GLY A 37 -4.46 6.95 -15.13
N MET A 38 -4.41 6.99 -16.46
CA MET A 38 -4.33 5.79 -17.31
C MET A 38 -3.05 4.97 -17.05
N VAL A 39 -1.90 5.63 -16.91
CA VAL A 39 -0.63 4.96 -16.59
C VAL A 39 -0.74 4.18 -15.28
N PHE A 40 -1.27 4.78 -14.22
CA PHE A 40 -1.43 4.10 -12.94
C PHE A 40 -2.47 2.99 -12.96
N THR A 41 -3.57 3.18 -13.69
CA THR A 41 -4.57 2.13 -13.91
C THR A 41 -3.97 0.93 -14.63
N LEU A 42 -3.33 1.13 -15.78
CA LEU A 42 -2.77 0.03 -16.58
C LEU A 42 -1.57 -0.65 -15.90
N SER A 43 -0.70 0.11 -15.23
CA SER A 43 0.43 -0.46 -14.49
C SER A 43 0.00 -1.29 -13.27
N SER A 44 -1.21 -1.08 -12.75
CA SER A 44 -1.76 -1.85 -11.63
C SER A 44 -2.40 -3.18 -12.07
N LEU A 45 -2.75 -3.33 -13.34
CA LEU A 45 -3.29 -4.59 -13.90
C LEU A 45 -2.32 -5.76 -13.74
N VAL A 46 -1.05 -5.51 -14.08
CA VAL A 46 -0.02 -6.54 -14.12
C VAL A 46 0.28 -7.15 -12.73
N PRO A 47 0.58 -6.34 -11.68
CA PRO A 47 0.79 -6.91 -10.35
C PRO A 47 -0.45 -7.58 -9.79
N LEU A 48 -1.65 -7.07 -10.07
CA LEU A 48 -2.88 -7.69 -9.62
C LEU A 48 -3.09 -9.09 -10.25
N ALA A 49 -2.83 -9.23 -11.55
CA ALA A 49 -2.89 -10.51 -12.25
C ALA A 49 -1.80 -11.49 -11.77
N LEU A 50 -0.62 -10.99 -11.44
CA LEU A 50 0.53 -11.83 -11.04
C LEU A 50 0.62 -12.08 -9.54
N GLN A 51 -0.16 -11.43 -8.70
CA GLN A 51 -0.06 -11.55 -7.25
C GLN A 51 -0.26 -13.00 -6.77
N ILE A 52 -1.19 -13.72 -7.39
CA ILE A 52 -1.45 -15.14 -7.09
C ILE A 52 -0.25 -16.02 -7.52
N PHE A 53 0.31 -15.74 -8.71
CA PHE A 53 1.46 -16.49 -9.24
C PHE A 53 2.76 -16.20 -8.49
N GLY A 54 2.94 -14.98 -8.00
CA GLY A 54 4.15 -14.57 -7.27
C GLY A 54 4.39 -15.39 -6.00
N GLY A 55 3.34 -15.64 -5.23
CA GLY A 55 3.39 -16.52 -4.06
C GLY A 55 3.76 -17.96 -4.42
N TRP A 56 3.12 -18.54 -5.43
CA TRP A 56 3.39 -19.90 -5.90
C TRP A 56 4.83 -20.08 -6.41
N ILE A 57 5.34 -19.12 -7.19
CA ILE A 57 6.72 -19.15 -7.67
C ILE A 57 7.69 -19.09 -6.49
N SER A 58 7.44 -18.19 -5.53
CA SER A 58 8.25 -18.07 -4.30
C SER A 58 8.34 -19.39 -3.52
N ASP A 59 7.22 -20.12 -3.41
CA ASP A 59 7.16 -21.42 -2.75
C ASP A 59 7.94 -22.50 -3.54
N SER A 60 7.93 -22.40 -4.87
CA SER A 60 8.53 -23.41 -5.76
C SER A 60 10.05 -23.28 -5.89
N ILE A 61 10.60 -22.06 -5.98
CA ILE A 61 12.03 -21.81 -6.23
C ILE A 61 12.80 -21.37 -4.99
N GLY A 62 12.10 -21.13 -3.88
CA GLY A 62 12.63 -20.64 -2.61
C GLY A 62 12.63 -19.12 -2.48
N ARG A 63 12.41 -18.61 -1.25
CA ARG A 63 12.17 -17.21 -0.93
C ARG A 63 13.26 -16.25 -1.45
N LEU A 64 14.52 -16.53 -1.10
CA LEU A 64 15.63 -15.66 -1.50
C LEU A 64 15.86 -15.64 -3.00
N ARG A 65 15.61 -16.74 -3.71
CA ARG A 65 15.72 -16.79 -5.18
C ARG A 65 14.60 -16.00 -5.84
N ALA A 66 13.37 -16.09 -5.36
CA ALA A 66 12.25 -15.29 -5.84
C ALA A 66 12.50 -13.79 -5.64
N ILE A 67 13.03 -13.39 -4.46
CA ILE A 67 13.45 -12.02 -4.17
C ILE A 67 14.57 -11.57 -5.13
N ALA A 68 15.57 -12.40 -5.40
CA ALA A 68 16.66 -12.08 -6.31
C ALA A 68 16.17 -11.87 -7.75
N ILE A 69 15.33 -12.79 -8.27
CA ILE A 69 14.73 -12.67 -9.61
C ILE A 69 13.86 -11.41 -9.71
N GLY A 70 12.98 -11.19 -8.74
CA GLY A 70 12.18 -9.98 -8.67
C GLY A 70 13.05 -8.72 -8.62
N SER A 71 14.18 -8.75 -7.91
CA SER A 71 15.09 -7.61 -7.83
C SER A 71 15.78 -7.32 -9.16
N ILE A 72 16.10 -8.32 -9.98
CA ILE A 72 16.61 -8.12 -11.34
C ILE A 72 15.55 -7.41 -12.19
N GLY A 73 14.31 -7.87 -12.16
CA GLY A 73 13.19 -7.19 -12.84
C GLY A 73 13.01 -5.74 -12.37
N GLY A 74 13.20 -5.48 -11.06
CA GLY A 74 13.16 -4.13 -10.51
C GLY A 74 14.28 -3.23 -11.02
N VAL A 75 15.51 -3.74 -11.14
CA VAL A 75 16.65 -3.01 -11.76
C VAL A 75 16.34 -2.67 -13.22
N ILE A 76 15.82 -3.64 -13.98
CA ILE A 76 15.42 -3.42 -15.38
C ILE A 76 14.34 -2.33 -15.45
N GLY A 77 13.27 -2.43 -14.64
CA GLY A 77 12.20 -1.44 -14.61
C GLY A 77 12.69 -0.03 -14.24
N GLN A 78 13.54 0.11 -13.22
CA GLN A 78 14.10 1.42 -12.84
C GLN A 78 15.06 1.98 -13.88
N THR A 79 15.87 1.13 -14.51
CA THR A 79 16.73 1.54 -15.63
C THR A 79 15.89 2.02 -16.82
N MET A 80 14.80 1.33 -17.13
CA MET A 80 13.84 1.76 -18.15
C MET A 80 13.20 3.11 -17.79
N MET A 81 12.83 3.34 -16.51
CA MET A 81 12.30 4.65 -16.07
C MET A 81 13.32 5.75 -16.28
N LEU A 82 14.60 5.52 -15.93
CA LEU A 82 15.70 6.49 -16.08
C LEU A 82 15.86 6.95 -17.54
N PHE A 83 15.75 6.02 -18.48
CA PHE A 83 15.94 6.30 -19.91
C PHE A 83 14.63 6.52 -20.67
N SER A 84 13.49 6.57 -20.01
CA SER A 84 12.21 6.78 -20.67
C SER A 84 12.15 8.14 -21.37
N PRO A 85 12.00 8.19 -22.72
CA PRO A 85 11.91 9.44 -23.45
C PRO A 85 10.52 10.07 -23.42
N THR A 86 9.48 9.27 -23.20
CA THR A 86 8.07 9.68 -23.20
C THR A 86 7.29 8.98 -22.11
N TRP A 87 6.08 9.50 -21.79
CA TRP A 87 5.22 8.89 -20.78
C TRP A 87 4.74 7.47 -21.15
N GLN A 88 4.64 7.12 -22.44
CA GLN A 88 4.28 5.77 -22.89
C GLN A 88 5.38 4.75 -22.52
N TRP A 89 6.63 5.11 -22.70
CA TRP A 89 7.76 4.30 -22.27
C TRP A 89 7.80 4.16 -20.75
N MET A 90 7.43 5.23 -20.04
CA MET A 90 7.31 5.20 -18.58
C MET A 90 6.22 4.20 -18.12
N LEU A 91 5.07 4.10 -18.82
CA LEU A 91 4.06 3.07 -18.55
C LEU A 91 4.66 1.65 -18.60
N VAL A 92 5.45 1.35 -19.64
CA VAL A 92 6.10 0.04 -19.76
C VAL A 92 7.09 -0.18 -18.62
N ALA A 93 7.90 0.82 -18.30
CA ALA A 93 8.90 0.76 -17.24
C ALA A 93 8.26 0.52 -15.85
N ILE A 94 7.19 1.25 -15.53
CA ILE A 94 6.43 1.08 -14.28
C ILE A 94 5.79 -0.32 -14.21
N SER A 95 5.25 -0.82 -15.33
CA SER A 95 4.67 -2.16 -15.40
C SER A 95 5.72 -3.23 -15.12
N VAL A 96 6.90 -3.14 -15.72
CA VAL A 96 8.03 -4.06 -15.45
C VAL A 96 8.46 -4.00 -13.98
N ALA A 97 8.61 -2.81 -13.40
CA ALA A 97 8.93 -2.65 -11.98
C ALA A 97 7.83 -3.23 -11.06
N SER A 98 6.59 -3.16 -11.48
CA SER A 98 5.44 -3.69 -10.74
C SER A 98 5.38 -5.21 -10.76
N ILE A 99 5.77 -5.86 -11.87
CA ILE A 99 5.97 -7.31 -11.93
C ILE A 99 7.00 -7.75 -10.88
N ALA A 100 8.12 -7.04 -10.81
CA ALA A 100 9.16 -7.34 -9.84
C ALA A 100 8.64 -7.32 -8.39
N ARG A 101 7.82 -6.33 -8.04
CA ARG A 101 7.20 -6.22 -6.72
C ARG A 101 6.25 -7.37 -6.40
N ALA A 102 5.52 -7.88 -7.39
CA ALA A 102 4.62 -9.02 -7.21
C ALA A 102 5.36 -10.30 -6.77
N PHE A 103 6.63 -10.47 -7.14
CA PHE A 103 7.47 -11.57 -6.66
C PHE A 103 8.13 -11.29 -5.31
N ILE A 104 8.55 -10.05 -5.07
CA ILE A 104 9.31 -9.68 -3.87
C ILE A 104 8.40 -9.67 -2.63
N ALA A 105 7.22 -9.04 -2.70
CA ALA A 105 6.39 -8.80 -1.53
C ALA A 105 5.96 -10.08 -0.78
N PRO A 106 5.39 -11.12 -1.43
CA PRO A 106 5.01 -12.34 -0.73
C PRO A 106 6.22 -13.12 -0.20
N SER A 107 7.34 -13.11 -0.97
CA SER A 107 8.57 -13.80 -0.60
C SER A 107 9.23 -13.18 0.63
N PHE A 108 9.10 -11.86 0.79
CA PHE A 108 9.70 -11.11 1.88
C PHE A 108 9.08 -11.46 3.23
N GLY A 109 7.75 -11.40 3.34
CA GLY A 109 7.03 -11.77 4.56
C GLY A 109 7.26 -13.23 4.96
N ALA A 110 7.22 -14.15 3.97
CA ALA A 110 7.48 -15.56 4.21
C ALA A 110 8.93 -15.81 4.68
N PHE A 111 9.92 -15.14 4.10
CA PHE A 111 11.32 -15.27 4.53
C PHE A 111 11.52 -14.80 5.98
N ILE A 112 10.90 -13.69 6.38
CA ILE A 112 10.95 -13.22 7.78
C ILE A 112 10.32 -14.26 8.71
N ALA A 113 9.17 -14.83 8.34
CA ALA A 113 8.48 -15.84 9.13
C ALA A 113 9.34 -17.11 9.31
N GLU A 114 10.01 -17.57 8.24
CA GLU A 114 10.87 -18.76 8.25
C GLU A 114 12.18 -18.57 9.03
N GLN A 115 12.70 -17.34 9.09
CA GLN A 115 13.94 -17.00 9.79
C GLN A 115 13.75 -16.56 11.23
N SER A 116 12.52 -16.57 11.73
CA SER A 116 12.16 -16.21 13.10
C SER A 116 11.55 -17.39 13.85
N THR A 117 11.90 -17.55 15.15
CA THR A 117 11.20 -18.47 16.06
C THR A 117 9.86 -17.88 16.48
N GLU A 118 8.95 -18.69 17.02
CA GLU A 118 7.67 -18.19 17.53
C GLU A 118 7.85 -17.05 18.55
N GLU A 119 8.85 -17.16 19.42
CA GLU A 119 9.18 -16.17 20.44
C GLU A 119 9.74 -14.86 19.86
N THR A 120 10.50 -14.91 18.77
CA THR A 120 11.17 -13.74 18.18
C THR A 120 10.43 -13.13 16.99
N ARG A 121 9.42 -13.84 16.45
CA ARG A 121 8.70 -13.45 15.23
C ARG A 121 8.10 -12.05 15.34
N GLY A 122 7.39 -11.75 16.42
CA GLY A 122 6.80 -10.43 16.63
C GLY A 122 7.84 -9.31 16.64
N ARG A 123 9.00 -9.54 17.29
CA ARG A 123 10.11 -8.57 17.33
C ARG A 123 10.72 -8.33 15.96
N VAL A 124 10.90 -9.39 15.15
CA VAL A 124 11.49 -9.26 13.81
C VAL A 124 10.55 -8.53 12.86
N TYR A 125 9.24 -8.83 12.91
CA TYR A 125 8.24 -8.08 12.14
C TYR A 125 8.18 -6.62 12.60
N GLY A 126 8.16 -6.35 13.91
CA GLY A 126 8.15 -4.99 14.45
C GLY A 126 9.37 -4.16 14.00
N VAL A 127 10.57 -4.74 14.00
CA VAL A 127 11.78 -4.09 13.47
C VAL A 127 11.65 -3.82 11.97
N SER A 128 11.14 -4.78 11.20
CA SER A 128 10.94 -4.61 9.76
C SER A 128 9.94 -3.50 9.46
N GLU A 129 8.83 -3.45 10.18
CA GLU A 129 7.81 -2.42 10.03
C GLU A 129 8.34 -1.02 10.41
N THR A 130 9.06 -0.92 11.52
CA THR A 130 9.73 0.33 11.91
C THR A 130 10.70 0.82 10.83
N ILE A 131 11.45 -0.08 10.20
CA ILE A 131 12.34 0.26 9.09
C ILE A 131 11.53 0.80 7.91
N PHE A 132 10.42 0.16 7.55
CA PHE A 132 9.53 0.65 6.47
C PHE A 132 9.02 2.06 6.75
N GLN A 133 8.57 2.31 7.96
CA GLN A 133 8.07 3.63 8.36
C GLN A 133 9.17 4.71 8.31
N VAL A 134 10.36 4.42 8.83
CA VAL A 134 11.50 5.36 8.76
C VAL A 134 11.88 5.66 7.31
N VAL A 135 11.90 4.65 6.45
CA VAL A 135 12.21 4.81 5.03
C VAL A 135 11.17 5.66 4.30
N SER A 136 9.89 5.50 4.63
CA SER A 136 8.81 6.33 4.06
C SER A 136 8.90 7.79 4.46
N VAL A 137 9.49 8.09 5.63
CA VAL A 137 9.77 9.48 6.08
C VAL A 137 10.99 10.07 5.39
N VAL A 138 12.05 9.28 5.18
CA VAL A 138 13.34 9.78 4.65
C VAL A 138 13.35 9.82 3.12
N GLY A 139 12.71 8.86 2.46
CA GLY A 139 12.74 8.70 1.00
C GLY A 139 12.22 9.92 0.24
N PRO A 140 10.99 10.41 0.49
CA PRO A 140 10.41 11.51 -0.26
C PRO A 140 11.18 12.83 -0.18
N PRO A 141 11.65 13.32 0.99
CA PRO A 141 12.49 14.52 1.05
C PRO A 141 13.79 14.39 0.28
N LEU A 142 14.44 13.22 0.36
CA LEU A 142 15.66 12.95 -0.38
C LEU A 142 15.39 12.96 -1.89
N GLY A 143 14.28 12.33 -2.32
CA GLY A 143 13.82 12.35 -3.71
C GLY A 143 13.52 13.75 -4.20
N GLY A 144 12.75 14.53 -3.43
CA GLY A 144 12.44 15.92 -3.75
C GLY A 144 13.69 16.80 -3.89
N PHE A 145 14.64 16.68 -2.96
CA PHE A 145 15.92 17.40 -3.02
C PHE A 145 16.74 17.03 -4.28
N LEU A 146 16.86 15.74 -4.57
CA LEU A 146 17.60 15.28 -5.75
C LEU A 146 16.91 15.69 -7.05
N ALA A 147 15.60 15.61 -7.13
CA ALA A 147 14.82 16.05 -8.28
C ALA A 147 14.95 17.57 -8.50
N PHE A 148 14.92 18.37 -7.45
CA PHE A 148 15.11 19.81 -7.54
C PHE A 148 16.52 20.18 -7.99
N ARG A 149 17.55 19.51 -7.45
CA ARG A 149 18.96 19.88 -7.69
C ARG A 149 19.52 19.34 -9.00
N TYR A 150 19.09 18.13 -9.41
CA TYR A 150 19.67 17.38 -10.54
C TYR A 150 18.61 16.95 -11.58
N GLY A 151 17.36 17.42 -11.43
CA GLY A 151 16.23 17.00 -12.25
C GLY A 151 15.75 15.58 -11.92
N PHE A 152 14.57 15.21 -12.43
CA PHE A 152 13.99 13.89 -12.19
C PHE A 152 14.90 12.73 -12.65
N ARG A 153 15.60 12.89 -13.78
CA ARG A 153 16.55 11.88 -14.26
C ARG A 153 17.74 11.68 -13.32
N GLY A 154 18.25 12.78 -12.73
CA GLY A 154 19.31 12.69 -11.72
C GLY A 154 18.87 11.96 -10.45
N MET A 155 17.65 12.23 -9.98
CA MET A 155 17.01 11.49 -8.87
C MET A 155 16.85 10.01 -9.22
N LEU A 156 16.32 9.68 -10.41
CA LEU A 156 16.14 8.30 -10.88
C LEU A 156 17.48 7.57 -11.04
N LEU A 157 18.55 8.26 -11.44
CA LEU A 157 19.90 7.67 -11.51
C LEU A 157 20.37 7.22 -10.12
N VAL A 158 20.28 8.11 -9.12
CA VAL A 158 20.65 7.76 -7.73
C VAL A 158 19.79 6.62 -7.20
N SER A 159 18.47 6.68 -7.43
CA SER A 159 17.55 5.61 -7.06
C SER A 159 17.93 4.27 -7.72
N THR A 160 18.23 4.28 -9.02
CA THR A 160 18.63 3.07 -9.77
C THR A 160 19.94 2.48 -9.23
N ILE A 161 20.93 3.32 -8.90
CA ILE A 161 22.21 2.89 -8.31
C ILE A 161 21.94 2.22 -6.94
N MET A 162 21.18 2.85 -6.07
CA MET A 162 20.84 2.31 -4.75
C MET A 162 20.07 0.99 -4.87
N TYR A 163 19.09 0.92 -5.75
CA TYR A 163 18.31 -0.30 -5.97
C TYR A 163 19.17 -1.43 -6.57
N THR A 164 20.07 -1.10 -7.48
CA THR A 164 21.02 -2.07 -8.07
C THR A 164 21.97 -2.62 -7.02
N ALA A 165 22.48 -1.79 -6.11
CA ALA A 165 23.28 -2.25 -4.98
C ALA A 165 22.48 -3.19 -4.05
N ALA A 166 21.22 -2.86 -3.78
CA ALA A 166 20.32 -3.73 -3.02
C ALA A 166 20.06 -5.07 -3.75
N ALA A 167 19.84 -5.03 -5.05
CA ALA A 167 19.63 -6.21 -5.89
C ALA A 167 20.87 -7.10 -5.92
N ALA A 168 22.07 -6.52 -6.07
CA ALA A 168 23.34 -7.26 -6.02
C ALA A 168 23.50 -8.00 -4.69
N LEU A 169 23.18 -7.32 -3.57
CA LEU A 169 23.25 -7.92 -2.25
C LEU A 169 22.23 -9.07 -2.08
N ARG A 170 21.01 -8.92 -2.60
CA ARG A 170 19.98 -9.97 -2.60
C ARG A 170 20.37 -11.17 -3.46
N ILE A 171 20.98 -10.93 -4.63
CA ILE A 171 21.51 -11.99 -5.51
C ILE A 171 22.66 -12.74 -4.81
N TRP A 172 23.57 -12.01 -4.16
CA TRP A 172 24.65 -12.61 -3.39
C TRP A 172 24.12 -13.50 -2.27
N MET A 173 23.15 -13.03 -1.50
CA MET A 173 22.50 -13.83 -0.46
C MET A 173 21.79 -15.08 -1.02
N ALA A 174 21.11 -14.97 -2.16
CA ALA A 174 20.44 -16.08 -2.80
C ALA A 174 21.42 -17.16 -3.31
N ARG A 175 22.63 -16.74 -3.73
CA ARG A 175 23.70 -17.68 -4.13
C ARG A 175 24.38 -18.32 -2.95
N ALA A 176 24.56 -17.58 -1.85
CA ALA A 176 25.20 -18.08 -0.63
C ALA A 176 24.30 -19.02 0.18
N ALA A 177 22.97 -18.90 0.03
CA ALA A 177 22.02 -19.78 0.71
C ALA A 177 22.12 -21.22 0.17
N LYS A 178 22.50 -22.17 1.03
CA LYS A 178 22.37 -23.59 0.73
C LYS A 178 20.90 -23.93 0.54
N PHE A 179 20.59 -24.72 -0.46
CA PHE A 179 19.24 -25.18 -0.75
C PHE A 179 18.74 -26.05 0.41
N SER A 180 17.96 -25.47 1.32
CA SER A 180 17.19 -26.24 2.28
C SER A 180 15.94 -26.74 1.56
N SER A 181 16.01 -27.97 1.05
CA SER A 181 14.97 -28.63 0.26
C SER A 181 13.76 -29.08 1.09
N GLU A 182 13.48 -28.47 2.23
CA GLU A 182 12.41 -28.94 3.14
C GLU A 182 11.05 -28.31 2.94
N SER A 183 10.94 -27.30 2.12
CA SER A 183 9.61 -26.77 1.76
C SER A 183 9.05 -27.60 0.60
N GLN A 184 8.35 -28.69 0.93
CA GLN A 184 7.52 -29.36 -0.08
C GLN A 184 6.53 -28.31 -0.64
N PRO A 185 6.49 -28.09 -1.95
CA PRO A 185 5.56 -27.16 -2.53
C PRO A 185 4.14 -27.63 -2.17
N LYS A 186 3.41 -26.85 -1.38
CA LYS A 186 1.99 -27.09 -1.17
C LYS A 186 1.34 -27.10 -2.54
N LYS A 187 0.86 -28.26 -2.97
CA LYS A 187 0.15 -28.41 -4.25
C LYS A 187 -1.08 -27.50 -4.17
N LEU A 188 -1.00 -26.36 -4.84
CA LEU A 188 -2.15 -25.49 -5.05
C LEU A 188 -3.18 -26.29 -5.85
N SER A 189 -4.22 -26.77 -5.19
CA SER A 189 -5.34 -27.40 -5.85
C SER A 189 -6.31 -26.29 -6.28
N PHE A 190 -6.53 -26.16 -7.58
CA PHE A 190 -7.54 -25.24 -8.13
C PHE A 190 -8.93 -25.49 -7.50
N ARG A 191 -9.21 -26.73 -7.13
CA ARG A 191 -10.43 -27.10 -6.41
C ARG A 191 -10.49 -26.47 -5.00
N SER A 192 -9.39 -26.48 -4.26
CA SER A 192 -9.29 -25.83 -2.95
C SER A 192 -9.46 -24.31 -3.06
N PHE A 193 -8.81 -23.70 -4.06
CA PHE A 193 -8.96 -22.27 -4.34
C PHE A 193 -10.43 -21.88 -4.65
N ARG A 194 -11.11 -22.65 -5.52
CA ARG A 194 -12.52 -22.42 -5.85
C ARG A 194 -13.43 -22.58 -4.62
N THR A 195 -13.18 -23.56 -3.77
CA THR A 195 -13.96 -23.77 -2.55
C THR A 195 -13.77 -22.62 -1.55
N GLN A 196 -12.52 -22.18 -1.34
CA GLN A 196 -12.22 -21.05 -0.47
C GLN A 196 -12.79 -19.73 -1.01
N LEU A 197 -12.73 -19.50 -2.32
CA LEU A 197 -13.35 -18.35 -2.98
C LEU A 197 -14.87 -18.37 -2.80
N GLY A 198 -15.50 -19.53 -2.97
CA GLY A 198 -16.95 -19.70 -2.74
C GLY A 198 -17.36 -19.42 -1.30
N ALA A 199 -16.60 -19.93 -0.33
CA ALA A 199 -16.84 -19.68 1.09
C ALA A 199 -16.69 -18.17 1.43
N MET A 200 -15.69 -17.50 0.89
CA MET A 200 -15.48 -16.08 1.10
C MET A 200 -16.60 -15.23 0.45
N ILE A 201 -17.02 -15.54 -0.76
CA ILE A 201 -18.18 -14.88 -1.39
C ILE A 201 -19.43 -15.10 -0.54
N GLY A 202 -19.63 -16.30 0.02
CA GLY A 202 -20.70 -16.58 0.97
C GLY A 202 -20.64 -15.66 2.20
N LEU A 203 -19.47 -15.50 2.81
CA LEU A 203 -19.28 -14.60 3.95
C LEU A 203 -19.52 -13.12 3.59
N ILE A 204 -19.05 -12.67 2.42
CA ILE A 204 -19.30 -11.30 1.93
C ILE A 204 -20.81 -11.06 1.71
N LEU A 205 -21.55 -12.05 1.25
CA LEU A 205 -22.97 -11.95 0.95
C LEU A 205 -23.86 -12.25 2.18
N SER A 206 -23.31 -12.68 3.29
CA SER A 206 -24.07 -13.07 4.51
C SER A 206 -24.80 -11.92 5.22
N GLY A 207 -24.50 -10.67 4.88
CA GLY A 207 -25.07 -9.47 5.53
C GLY A 207 -24.46 -9.13 6.89
N GLY A 208 -23.48 -9.92 7.36
CA GLY A 208 -22.81 -9.73 8.66
C GLY A 208 -21.70 -8.66 8.64
N LEU A 209 -20.87 -8.66 9.69
CA LEU A 209 -19.76 -7.74 9.85
C LEU A 209 -18.80 -7.76 8.65
N VAL A 210 -18.47 -8.95 8.11
CA VAL A 210 -17.60 -9.12 6.93
C VAL A 210 -18.14 -8.39 5.71
N THR A 211 -19.46 -8.45 5.47
CA THR A 211 -20.11 -7.72 4.37
C THR A 211 -19.90 -6.21 4.50
N TRP A 212 -20.07 -5.67 5.69
CA TRP A 212 -19.95 -4.24 5.93
C TRP A 212 -18.51 -3.75 5.93
N ILE A 213 -17.56 -4.58 6.38
CA ILE A 213 -16.13 -4.34 6.21
C ILE A 213 -15.81 -4.27 4.70
N PHE A 214 -16.30 -5.24 3.90
CA PHE A 214 -16.05 -5.27 2.46
C PHE A 214 -16.64 -4.05 1.72
N ILE A 215 -17.87 -3.65 2.07
CA ILE A 215 -18.50 -2.46 1.49
C ILE A 215 -17.75 -1.19 1.88
N SER A 216 -17.42 -1.04 3.17
CA SER A 216 -16.69 0.12 3.70
C SER A 216 -15.32 0.27 3.03
N ASP A 217 -14.56 -0.83 2.95
CA ASP A 217 -13.24 -0.84 2.32
C ASP A 217 -13.34 -0.64 0.80
N GLY A 218 -14.32 -1.27 0.15
CA GLY A 218 -14.53 -1.10 -1.29
C GLY A 218 -14.81 0.35 -1.66
N VAL A 219 -15.73 1.00 -0.93
CA VAL A 219 -16.03 2.44 -1.12
C VAL A 219 -14.81 3.29 -0.78
N GLY A 220 -14.14 3.01 0.33
CA GLY A 220 -12.95 3.75 0.77
C GLY A 220 -11.78 3.61 -0.19
N ASP A 221 -11.44 2.38 -0.64
CA ASP A 221 -10.31 2.11 -1.54
C ASP A 221 -10.55 2.73 -2.93
N VAL A 222 -11.76 2.59 -3.49
CA VAL A 222 -12.12 3.26 -4.75
C VAL A 222 -11.98 4.76 -4.63
N ALA A 223 -12.56 5.36 -3.58
CA ALA A 223 -12.51 6.80 -3.37
C ALA A 223 -11.08 7.31 -3.15
N TRP A 224 -10.28 6.61 -2.35
CA TRP A 224 -8.87 6.95 -2.14
C TRP A 224 -8.08 6.92 -3.45
N ARG A 225 -8.21 5.87 -4.24
CA ARG A 225 -7.51 5.73 -5.52
C ARG A 225 -7.95 6.72 -6.60
N LEU A 226 -9.15 7.33 -6.45
CA LEU A 226 -9.55 8.45 -7.31
C LEU A 226 -8.62 9.66 -7.16
N SER A 227 -8.09 9.89 -5.96
CA SER A 227 -7.35 11.10 -5.59
C SER A 227 -5.85 10.86 -5.34
N ASP A 228 -5.45 9.66 -4.90
CA ASP A 228 -4.11 9.33 -4.42
C ASP A 228 -2.99 9.80 -5.38
N GLN A 229 -3.07 9.42 -6.65
CA GLN A 229 -2.06 9.77 -7.65
C GLN A 229 -2.15 11.23 -8.13
N LEU A 230 -3.21 11.94 -7.76
CA LEU A 230 -3.45 13.32 -8.14
C LEU A 230 -2.95 14.34 -7.11
N PHE A 231 -2.70 13.92 -5.86
CA PHE A 231 -2.18 14.81 -4.83
C PHE A 231 -0.90 15.54 -5.25
N PRO A 232 0.18 14.87 -5.71
CA PRO A 232 1.41 15.58 -6.07
C PRO A 232 1.23 16.52 -7.26
N LEU A 233 0.32 16.20 -8.19
CA LEU A 233 -0.03 17.10 -9.29
C LEU A 233 -0.76 18.34 -8.77
N TYR A 234 -1.75 18.17 -7.89
CA TYR A 234 -2.48 19.27 -7.30
C TYR A 234 -1.57 20.22 -6.50
N LEU A 235 -0.66 19.64 -5.72
CA LEU A 235 0.31 20.40 -4.96
C LEU A 235 1.27 21.18 -5.87
N ASN A 236 1.67 20.61 -7.00
CA ASN A 236 2.60 21.23 -7.91
C ASN A 236 1.94 22.23 -8.88
N GLU A 237 0.82 21.85 -9.53
CA GLU A 237 0.17 22.66 -10.58
C GLU A 237 -0.80 23.70 -10.00
N GLU A 238 -1.59 23.35 -8.99
CA GLU A 238 -2.66 24.24 -8.47
C GLU A 238 -2.18 25.11 -7.29
N ILE A 239 -1.35 24.55 -6.40
CA ILE A 239 -0.82 25.29 -5.24
C ILE A 239 0.57 25.90 -5.56
N GLY A 240 1.28 25.38 -6.56
CA GLY A 240 2.60 25.88 -6.96
C GLY A 240 3.77 25.43 -6.07
N LEU A 241 3.61 24.32 -5.36
CA LEU A 241 4.66 23.78 -4.50
C LEU A 241 5.78 23.13 -5.32
N THR A 242 7.01 23.33 -4.87
CA THR A 242 8.18 22.66 -5.45
C THR A 242 8.22 21.19 -5.05
N VAL A 243 8.93 20.36 -5.83
CA VAL A 243 9.12 18.93 -5.53
C VAL A 243 9.80 18.68 -4.17
N VAL A 244 10.64 19.63 -3.70
CA VAL A 244 11.24 19.58 -2.35
C VAL A 244 10.16 19.75 -1.27
N GLN A 245 9.29 20.73 -1.44
CA GLN A 245 8.20 20.97 -0.49
C GLN A 245 7.22 19.80 -0.43
N ILE A 246 6.89 19.21 -1.59
CA ILE A 246 6.08 17.97 -1.66
C ILE A 246 6.75 16.84 -0.89
N GLY A 247 8.06 16.63 -1.08
CA GLY A 247 8.81 15.61 -0.34
C GLY A 247 8.82 15.84 1.18
N ILE A 248 8.93 17.10 1.63
CA ILE A 248 8.88 17.45 3.07
C ILE A 248 7.47 17.20 3.64
N ILE A 249 6.43 17.55 2.93
CA ILE A 249 5.03 17.34 3.32
C ILE A 249 4.76 15.84 3.51
N GLU A 250 5.30 14.98 2.62
CA GLU A 250 5.22 13.53 2.77
C GLU A 250 5.96 13.01 4.03
N ALA A 251 7.08 13.60 4.37
CA ALA A 251 7.76 13.25 5.63
C ALA A 251 6.92 13.62 6.86
N VAL A 252 6.22 14.76 6.83
CA VAL A 252 5.29 15.17 7.90
C VAL A 252 4.14 14.17 8.03
N PHE A 253 3.58 13.70 6.91
CA PHE A 253 2.59 12.63 6.89
C PHE A 253 3.12 11.36 7.57
N GLY A 254 4.30 10.89 7.18
CA GLY A 254 4.93 9.69 7.74
C GLY A 254 5.18 9.81 9.24
N ILE A 255 5.70 10.95 9.72
CA ILE A 255 5.94 11.23 11.15
C ILE A 255 4.62 11.22 11.91
N ALA A 256 3.60 11.90 11.42
CA ALA A 256 2.29 11.94 12.05
C ALA A 256 1.64 10.55 12.10
N MET A 257 1.75 9.76 11.03
CA MET A 257 1.28 8.38 10.98
C MET A 257 1.97 7.51 12.05
N MET A 258 3.30 7.57 12.14
CA MET A 258 4.06 6.85 13.17
C MET A 258 3.64 7.25 14.59
N SER A 259 3.43 8.54 14.83
CA SER A 259 3.05 9.06 16.15
C SER A 259 1.67 8.59 16.60
N ALA A 260 0.74 8.33 15.67
CA ALA A 260 -0.61 7.88 15.97
C ALA A 260 -0.75 6.36 16.13
N THR A 261 0.11 5.57 15.49
CA THR A 261 -0.05 4.10 15.42
C THR A 261 -0.02 3.44 16.79
N LEU A 262 0.94 3.75 17.65
CA LEU A 262 1.03 3.18 19.01
C LEU A 262 -0.12 3.64 19.91
N PRO A 263 -0.42 4.95 20.03
CA PRO A 263 -1.55 5.42 20.83
C PRO A 263 -2.90 4.85 20.38
N SER A 264 -3.10 4.61 19.10
CA SER A 264 -4.36 4.09 18.59
C SER A 264 -4.63 2.63 19.02
N GLY A 265 -3.60 1.80 19.08
CA GLY A 265 -3.71 0.45 19.65
C GLY A 265 -4.20 0.49 21.09
N TRP A 266 -3.53 1.28 21.94
CA TRP A 266 -3.92 1.46 23.34
C TRP A 266 -5.34 2.08 23.48
N LEU A 267 -5.69 3.04 22.61
CA LEU A 267 -7.01 3.64 22.60
C LEU A 267 -8.08 2.60 22.21
N SER A 268 -7.77 1.77 21.22
CA SER A 268 -8.64 0.67 20.78
C SER A 268 -8.96 -0.31 21.90
N ASP A 269 -7.96 -0.63 22.75
CA ASP A 269 -8.16 -1.49 23.93
C ASP A 269 -9.07 -0.86 24.98
N LYS A 270 -9.08 0.48 25.10
CA LYS A 270 -9.86 1.21 26.13
C LYS A 270 -11.29 1.54 25.71
N ILE A 271 -11.48 2.04 24.49
CA ILE A 271 -12.79 2.53 24.01
C ILE A 271 -13.38 1.68 22.88
N GLY A 272 -12.67 0.61 22.50
CA GLY A 272 -13.07 -0.34 21.46
C GLY A 272 -12.65 0.07 20.05
N GLU A 273 -12.49 -0.93 19.19
CA GLU A 273 -12.03 -0.76 17.81
C GLU A 273 -12.93 0.17 17.01
N ARG A 274 -14.24 0.01 17.14
CA ARG A 274 -15.23 0.79 16.38
C ARG A 274 -15.07 2.29 16.55
N ILE A 275 -14.94 2.76 17.79
CA ILE A 275 -14.83 4.19 18.09
C ILE A 275 -13.46 4.70 17.62
N THR A 276 -12.41 3.91 17.82
CA THR A 276 -11.05 4.28 17.39
C THR A 276 -10.94 4.38 15.87
N ILE A 277 -11.56 3.46 15.12
CA ILE A 277 -11.66 3.51 13.65
C ILE A 277 -12.40 4.78 13.20
N MET A 278 -13.51 5.10 13.85
CA MET A 278 -14.25 6.32 13.53
C MET A 278 -13.45 7.60 13.75
N LEU A 279 -12.69 7.67 14.85
CA LEU A 279 -11.81 8.80 15.12
C LEU A 279 -10.71 8.90 14.05
N GLY A 280 -10.14 7.79 13.61
CA GLY A 280 -9.19 7.76 12.50
C GLY A 280 -9.78 8.31 11.21
N PHE A 281 -10.95 7.83 10.78
CA PHE A 281 -11.65 8.37 9.60
C PHE A 281 -12.07 9.84 9.78
N PHE A 282 -12.43 10.25 10.98
CA PHE A 282 -12.73 11.66 11.27
C PHE A 282 -11.50 12.54 11.02
N PHE A 283 -10.31 12.15 11.48
CA PHE A 283 -9.08 12.90 11.19
C PHE A 283 -8.74 12.88 9.70
N VAL A 284 -8.95 11.78 8.98
CA VAL A 284 -8.79 11.73 7.52
C VAL A 284 -9.74 12.71 6.84
N PHE A 285 -11.02 12.72 7.21
CA PHE A 285 -12.00 13.68 6.70
C PHE A 285 -11.61 15.13 7.02
N LEU A 286 -11.20 15.40 8.24
CA LEU A 286 -10.73 16.73 8.65
C LEU A 286 -9.51 17.16 7.84
N GLY A 287 -8.58 16.25 7.55
CA GLY A 287 -7.45 16.48 6.65
C GLY A 287 -7.91 16.90 5.25
N PHE A 288 -8.93 16.24 4.67
CA PHE A 288 -9.52 16.65 3.38
C PHE A 288 -10.15 18.04 3.46
N VAL A 289 -10.88 18.36 4.53
CA VAL A 289 -11.50 19.68 4.71
C VAL A 289 -10.43 20.77 4.76
N ILE A 290 -9.36 20.57 5.53
CA ILE A 290 -8.24 21.52 5.61
C ILE A 290 -7.55 21.62 4.24
N PHE A 291 -7.24 20.50 3.59
CA PHE A 291 -6.59 20.46 2.28
C PHE A 291 -7.35 21.23 1.22
N LEU A 292 -8.66 20.99 1.09
CA LEU A 292 -9.50 21.63 0.08
C LEU A 292 -9.64 23.16 0.25
N GLN A 293 -9.37 23.65 1.46
CA GLN A 293 -9.36 25.10 1.78
C GLN A 293 -7.94 25.69 1.76
N SER A 294 -6.91 24.87 1.70
CA SER A 294 -5.52 25.32 1.71
C SER A 294 -5.11 25.86 0.34
N SER A 295 -4.37 26.95 0.35
CA SER A 295 -3.78 27.59 -0.83
C SER A 295 -2.27 27.83 -0.68
N ASP A 296 -1.68 27.37 0.42
CA ASP A 296 -0.26 27.56 0.72
C ASP A 296 0.36 26.30 1.36
N ILE A 297 1.69 26.34 1.51
CA ILE A 297 2.45 25.22 2.09
C ILE A 297 2.06 24.94 3.55
N VAL A 298 1.71 25.96 4.33
CA VAL A 298 1.40 25.80 5.76
C VAL A 298 0.11 25.02 5.93
N GLY A 299 -0.95 25.45 5.26
CA GLY A 299 -2.25 24.77 5.28
C GLY A 299 -2.15 23.32 4.79
N VAL A 300 -1.42 23.10 3.70
CA VAL A 300 -1.18 21.73 3.18
C VAL A 300 -0.38 20.88 4.17
N THR A 301 0.65 21.44 4.80
CA THR A 301 1.46 20.69 5.78
C THR A 301 0.61 20.27 6.98
N ILE A 302 -0.27 21.15 7.45
CA ILE A 302 -1.23 20.82 8.52
C ILE A 302 -2.18 19.72 8.06
N ALA A 303 -2.73 19.84 6.85
CA ALA A 303 -3.61 18.81 6.28
C ALA A 303 -2.93 17.44 6.22
N TRP A 304 -1.68 17.37 5.74
CA TRP A 304 -0.90 16.11 5.67
C TRP A 304 -0.57 15.53 7.06
N GLY A 305 -0.26 16.38 8.02
CA GLY A 305 -0.10 15.97 9.42
C GLY A 305 -1.38 15.34 9.98
N VAL A 306 -2.54 15.97 9.71
CA VAL A 306 -3.85 15.46 10.14
C VAL A 306 -4.22 14.17 9.39
N PHE A 307 -3.94 14.07 8.08
CA PHE A 307 -4.09 12.84 7.31
C PHE A 307 -3.25 11.70 7.89
N GLY A 308 -1.95 11.94 8.09
CA GLY A 308 -1.03 10.93 8.62
C GLY A 308 -1.49 10.44 9.98
N PHE A 309 -1.89 11.35 10.87
CA PHE A 309 -2.42 11.00 12.18
C PHE A 309 -3.70 10.15 12.08
N GLY A 310 -4.62 10.50 11.18
CA GLY A 310 -5.82 9.72 10.91
C GLY A 310 -5.51 8.33 10.40
N ILE A 311 -4.68 8.18 9.37
CA ILE A 311 -4.30 6.89 8.80
C ILE A 311 -3.56 6.01 9.82
N GLY A 312 -2.59 6.58 10.55
CA GLY A 312 -1.89 5.86 11.63
C GLY A 312 -2.83 5.39 12.74
N GLY A 313 -3.87 6.20 13.01
CA GLY A 313 -4.92 5.87 13.97
C GLY A 313 -5.84 4.73 13.52
N LEU A 314 -5.97 4.50 12.21
CA LEU A 314 -6.83 3.44 11.65
C LEU A 314 -6.20 2.05 11.68
N VAL A 315 -4.88 1.93 11.45
CA VAL A 315 -4.24 0.65 11.12
C VAL A 315 -4.42 -0.41 12.22
N PRO A 316 -4.02 -0.19 13.50
CA PRO A 316 -4.13 -1.23 14.52
C PRO A 316 -5.58 -1.68 14.83
N PRO A 317 -6.55 -0.77 15.08
CA PRO A 317 -7.91 -1.19 15.38
C PRO A 317 -8.60 -1.84 14.19
N TYR A 318 -8.23 -1.45 12.97
CA TYR A 318 -8.78 -2.04 11.76
C TYR A 318 -8.28 -3.48 11.55
N GLU A 319 -6.99 -3.73 11.71
CA GLU A 319 -6.43 -5.08 11.67
C GLU A 319 -7.02 -5.99 12.77
N SER A 320 -7.25 -5.43 13.97
CA SER A 320 -7.90 -6.15 15.07
C SER A 320 -9.32 -6.59 14.70
N ILE A 321 -10.19 -5.67 14.24
CA ILE A 321 -11.58 -6.00 13.91
C ILE A 321 -11.69 -6.97 12.74
N VAL A 322 -10.85 -6.82 11.71
CA VAL A 322 -10.79 -7.74 10.57
C VAL A 322 -10.33 -9.12 11.03
N SER A 323 -9.29 -9.21 11.88
CA SER A 323 -8.83 -10.48 12.44
C SER A 323 -9.91 -11.20 13.26
N LYS A 324 -10.76 -10.46 13.98
CA LYS A 324 -11.88 -11.01 14.75
C LYS A 324 -13.08 -11.43 13.87
N ALA A 325 -13.22 -10.80 12.70
CA ALA A 325 -14.33 -11.06 11.79
C ALA A 325 -14.18 -12.36 10.98
N PHE A 326 -12.95 -12.88 10.83
CA PHE A 326 -12.67 -14.10 10.07
C PHE A 326 -12.28 -15.28 10.97
N PRO A 327 -12.75 -16.51 10.64
CA PRO A 327 -12.32 -17.75 11.29
C PRO A 327 -10.78 -17.92 11.20
N GLU A 328 -10.16 -18.52 12.23
CA GLU A 328 -8.70 -18.62 12.34
C GLU A 328 -8.03 -19.35 11.17
N ASP A 329 -8.63 -20.46 10.74
CA ASP A 329 -8.19 -21.30 9.64
C ASP A 329 -8.27 -20.62 8.26
N MET A 330 -9.11 -19.59 8.12
CA MET A 330 -9.35 -18.86 6.88
C MET A 330 -8.69 -17.47 6.81
N ARG A 331 -8.18 -16.93 7.93
CA ARG A 331 -7.68 -15.54 8.02
C ARG A 331 -6.70 -15.20 6.90
N GLY A 332 -5.66 -16.00 6.67
CA GLY A 332 -4.64 -15.69 5.65
C GLY A 332 -5.20 -15.67 4.23
N THR A 333 -6.04 -16.64 3.87
CA THR A 333 -6.67 -16.71 2.55
C THR A 333 -7.72 -15.61 2.39
N ALA A 334 -8.51 -15.36 3.44
CA ALA A 334 -9.52 -14.29 3.44
C ALA A 334 -8.88 -12.91 3.23
N PHE A 335 -7.80 -12.58 3.95
CA PHE A 335 -7.06 -11.34 3.75
C PHE A 335 -6.51 -11.20 2.32
N GLY A 336 -5.92 -12.26 1.76
CA GLY A 336 -5.39 -12.25 0.41
C GLY A 336 -6.47 -12.01 -0.66
N LEU A 337 -7.57 -12.75 -0.58
CA LEU A 337 -8.71 -12.63 -1.49
C LEU A 337 -9.43 -11.28 -1.33
N PHE A 338 -9.57 -10.81 -0.09
CA PHE A 338 -10.16 -9.51 0.22
C PHE A 338 -9.37 -8.38 -0.44
N ARG A 339 -8.07 -8.32 -0.22
CA ARG A 339 -7.19 -7.33 -0.86
C ARG A 339 -7.21 -7.41 -2.38
N THR A 340 -7.24 -8.62 -2.95
CA THR A 340 -7.29 -8.81 -4.41
C THR A 340 -8.62 -8.34 -4.99
N SER A 341 -9.75 -8.67 -4.36
CA SER A 341 -11.07 -8.26 -4.83
C SER A 341 -11.26 -6.75 -4.78
N LEU A 342 -10.79 -6.09 -3.71
CA LEU A 342 -10.75 -4.64 -3.62
C LEU A 342 -9.87 -4.04 -4.72
N GLY A 343 -8.69 -4.61 -4.96
CA GLY A 343 -7.80 -4.18 -6.04
C GLY A 343 -8.45 -4.24 -7.42
N VAL A 344 -9.28 -5.25 -7.70
CA VAL A 344 -10.04 -5.35 -8.97
C VAL A 344 -11.10 -4.27 -9.08
N VAL A 345 -11.89 -4.06 -8.02
CA VAL A 345 -12.97 -3.05 -7.99
C VAL A 345 -12.42 -1.63 -8.13
N SER A 346 -11.31 -1.33 -7.48
CA SER A 346 -10.69 0.00 -7.49
C SER A 346 -9.74 0.25 -8.67
N LEU A 347 -9.53 -0.75 -9.53
CA LEU A 347 -8.61 -0.66 -10.66
C LEU A 347 -8.85 0.56 -11.57
N PRO A 348 -10.08 0.89 -12.00
CA PRO A 348 -10.31 2.03 -12.89
C PRO A 348 -10.27 3.38 -12.19
N ALA A 349 -10.19 3.41 -10.86
CA ALA A 349 -10.34 4.63 -10.07
C ALA A 349 -9.27 5.71 -10.40
N PRO A 350 -7.97 5.43 -10.58
CA PRO A 350 -7.01 6.47 -10.93
C PRO A 350 -7.34 7.17 -12.26
N TRP A 351 -7.79 6.41 -13.25
CA TRP A 351 -8.21 6.99 -14.53
C TRP A 351 -9.51 7.79 -14.41
N ILE A 352 -10.50 7.28 -13.66
CA ILE A 352 -11.76 7.99 -13.41
C ILE A 352 -11.47 9.29 -12.66
N GLY A 353 -10.62 9.28 -11.62
CA GLY A 353 -10.24 10.47 -10.87
C GLY A 353 -9.58 11.53 -11.77
N ALA A 354 -8.68 11.10 -12.64
CA ALA A 354 -8.05 11.97 -13.62
C ALA A 354 -9.04 12.55 -14.64
N GLN A 355 -10.05 11.78 -15.09
CA GLN A 355 -11.13 12.29 -15.95
C GLN A 355 -12.01 13.32 -15.22
N LEU A 356 -12.29 13.11 -13.93
CA LEU A 356 -13.04 14.04 -13.11
C LEU A 356 -12.28 15.37 -12.95
N TRP A 357 -10.97 15.32 -12.77
CA TRP A 357 -10.09 16.48 -12.75
C TRP A 357 -10.18 17.29 -14.05
N GLU A 358 -9.95 16.64 -15.22
CA GLU A 358 -9.90 17.34 -16.51
C GLU A 358 -11.27 17.87 -16.97
N LYS A 359 -12.36 17.10 -16.73
CA LYS A 359 -13.69 17.45 -17.25
C LYS A 359 -14.47 18.42 -16.37
N PHE A 360 -14.18 18.45 -15.07
CA PHE A 360 -14.93 19.26 -14.11
C PHE A 360 -14.00 20.25 -13.39
N ASN A 361 -13.26 19.81 -12.40
CA ASN A 361 -12.40 20.67 -11.60
C ASN A 361 -11.33 19.83 -10.87
N PRO A 362 -10.08 20.33 -10.71
CA PRO A 362 -9.02 19.66 -9.96
C PRO A 362 -9.39 19.22 -8.54
N LYS A 363 -10.34 19.90 -7.89
CA LYS A 363 -10.79 19.56 -6.52
C LYS A 363 -11.79 18.41 -6.46
N VAL A 364 -12.49 18.07 -7.56
CA VAL A 364 -13.58 17.09 -7.57
C VAL A 364 -13.18 15.71 -7.08
N PRO A 365 -12.05 15.10 -7.52
CA PRO A 365 -11.62 13.80 -7.01
C PRO A 365 -11.46 13.80 -5.49
N PHE A 366 -10.86 14.83 -4.92
CA PHE A 366 -10.64 14.98 -3.48
C PHE A 366 -11.94 15.22 -2.70
N GLN A 367 -12.89 15.98 -3.27
CA GLN A 367 -14.21 16.17 -2.67
C GLN A 367 -15.00 14.86 -2.60
N ILE A 368 -14.95 14.03 -3.66
CA ILE A 368 -15.58 12.71 -3.66
C ILE A 368 -14.94 11.81 -2.58
N THR A 369 -13.61 11.84 -2.44
CA THR A 369 -12.91 11.07 -1.41
C THR A 369 -13.29 11.55 -0.01
N ALA A 370 -13.38 12.85 0.21
CA ALA A 370 -13.83 13.43 1.48
C ALA A 370 -15.26 12.98 1.85
N ILE A 371 -16.20 13.07 0.90
CA ILE A 371 -17.59 12.64 1.11
C ILE A 371 -17.65 11.13 1.38
N SER A 372 -16.91 10.33 0.63
CA SER A 372 -16.82 8.90 0.83
C SER A 372 -16.29 8.56 2.23
N THR A 373 -15.27 9.27 2.71
CA THR A 373 -14.73 9.10 4.06
C THR A 373 -15.80 9.41 5.12
N LEU A 374 -16.58 10.46 4.93
CA LEU A 374 -17.69 10.79 5.83
C LEU A 374 -18.76 9.69 5.83
N ILE A 375 -19.12 9.16 4.66
CA ILE A 375 -20.06 8.02 4.55
C ILE A 375 -19.50 6.79 5.27
N THR A 376 -18.20 6.53 5.15
CA THR A 376 -17.54 5.42 5.84
C THR A 376 -17.64 5.55 7.37
N ILE A 377 -17.52 6.75 7.94
CA ILE A 377 -17.75 6.99 9.38
C ILE A 377 -19.15 6.54 9.78
N VAL A 378 -20.17 6.88 8.99
CA VAL A 378 -21.56 6.49 9.27
C VAL A 378 -21.73 4.97 9.19
N ILE A 379 -21.15 4.33 8.17
CA ILE A 379 -21.20 2.86 8.03
C ILE A 379 -20.54 2.18 9.25
N VAL A 380 -19.35 2.63 9.64
CA VAL A 380 -18.61 2.09 10.80
C VAL A 380 -19.45 2.25 12.08
N TRP A 381 -20.07 3.42 12.28
CA TRP A 381 -20.90 3.67 13.45
C TRP A 381 -22.06 2.68 13.59
N PHE A 382 -22.77 2.39 12.52
CA PHE A 382 -23.97 1.55 12.59
C PHE A 382 -23.68 0.05 12.44
N LYS A 383 -22.65 -0.32 11.68
CA LYS A 383 -22.45 -1.69 11.19
C LYS A 383 -21.25 -2.43 11.77
N PHE A 384 -20.24 -1.75 12.29
CA PHE A 384 -19.07 -2.41 12.89
C PHE A 384 -19.35 -2.76 14.36
N LYS A 385 -20.30 -3.68 14.55
CA LYS A 385 -20.61 -4.25 15.88
C LYS A 385 -20.02 -5.64 15.93
N LEU A 386 -19.10 -5.87 16.86
CA LEU A 386 -18.67 -7.23 17.20
C LEU A 386 -19.84 -7.94 17.89
N PRO A 387 -20.06 -9.25 17.62
CA PRO A 387 -20.98 -10.04 18.42
C PRO A 387 -20.60 -9.90 19.89
N SER A 388 -21.57 -9.65 20.76
CA SER A 388 -21.35 -9.68 22.21
C SER A 388 -20.87 -11.09 22.60
N ASN A 389 -19.92 -11.20 23.54
CA ASN A 389 -19.44 -12.47 24.08
C ASN A 389 -20.64 -13.27 24.63
N GLY A 390 -21.26 -14.11 23.81
CA GLY A 390 -22.47 -14.88 24.15
C GLY A 390 -23.35 -15.24 22.95
N GLU A 391 -23.22 -14.54 21.81
CA GLU A 391 -23.87 -14.97 20.57
C GLU A 391 -22.85 -15.80 19.77
N ALA A 392 -23.02 -17.13 19.86
CA ALA A 392 -22.27 -18.08 19.04
C ALA A 392 -22.39 -17.71 17.56
N ALA A 393 -21.30 -17.88 16.80
CA ALA A 393 -21.33 -17.81 15.35
C ALA A 393 -22.51 -18.64 14.82
N PRO A 394 -23.19 -18.19 13.75
CA PRO A 394 -24.36 -18.91 13.21
C PRO A 394 -23.92 -20.17 12.46
N ASN A 395 -23.37 -21.13 13.14
CA ASN A 395 -23.28 -22.54 12.79
C ASN A 395 -22.90 -23.27 14.08
N GLY A 396 -23.97 -23.62 14.84
CA GLY A 396 -23.82 -24.25 16.12
C GLY A 396 -23.39 -25.71 16.00
N GLU A 397 -22.53 -26.07 16.91
CA GLU A 397 -22.66 -27.33 17.64
C GLU A 397 -22.38 -27.00 19.10
N PRO A 398 -23.19 -27.49 20.07
CA PRO A 398 -22.91 -27.29 21.47
C PRO A 398 -21.67 -28.13 21.85
N ALA A 399 -20.73 -27.49 22.57
CA ALA A 399 -19.67 -28.21 23.23
C ALA A 399 -20.35 -29.06 24.36
N ASP A 400 -20.33 -30.39 24.19
CA ASP A 400 -20.45 -31.35 25.26
C ASP A 400 -19.12 -31.47 26.03
#